data_02faf75e9396a07467ee39192ca6dfbe
#
_entry.id   02faf75e9396a07467ee39192ca6dfbe
#
_cell.length_a   1.000
_cell.length_b   1.000
_cell.length_c   1.000
_cell.angle_alpha   90.00
_cell.angle_beta   90.00
_cell.angle_gamma   90.00
#
_symmetry.space_group_name_H-M   'P 1'
#
loop_
_entity.id
_entity.type
_entity.pdbx_description
1 polymer ?
#
loop_
_entity_poly.entity_id
_entity_poly.type
_entity_poly.pdbx_seq_one_letter_code
_entity_poly.pdbx_strand_id
1 'polypeptide(L)'
;MDLDFVMYLKTIQAAALKSVFEVLKDIINDVNVYFTPKGVHILTLDTARVTLVHMTLGAENFEEYECTTEIAAGLNMANMYKLLKSISSTDALSLRVVNRDYMEISIENLVKKSSTDFKLKLLDINEDVLELPDIHMNVVTTMPSVDFQRIARDMGNWASEMSIVRDGPHLILSCQGDIADQTTKIEFPESVSRTGSVFSLKYINLFTKATNMCSSVQLMQDSVNENMPIIFRYTIANLGDLRFYLAPKLD
;
A
#
# COMPACT_ATOMS: atom_id res chain seq x y z
N MET A 1 -18.28 12.45 -29.76
CA MET A 1 -18.12 10.99 -29.67
C MET A 1 -18.56 10.63 -28.26
N ASP A 2 -19.68 9.93 -28.16
CA ASP A 2 -20.05 9.37 -26.86
C ASP A 2 -19.00 8.31 -26.52
N LEU A 3 -18.24 8.54 -25.47
CA LEU A 3 -17.29 7.55 -24.97
C LEU A 3 -18.09 6.39 -24.41
N ASP A 4 -17.91 5.17 -24.94
CA ASP A 4 -18.58 3.96 -24.47
C ASP A 4 -18.09 3.50 -23.09
N PHE A 5 -17.47 4.39 -22.28
CA PHE A 5 -16.94 4.11 -20.95
C PHE A 5 -17.02 5.34 -20.05
N VAL A 6 -17.02 5.11 -18.75
CA VAL A 6 -17.02 6.14 -17.71
C VAL A 6 -15.62 6.40 -17.13
N MET A 7 -14.74 5.40 -17.21
CA MET A 7 -13.32 5.50 -16.83
C MET A 7 -12.46 4.61 -17.73
N TYR A 8 -11.31 5.12 -18.10
CA TYR A 8 -10.26 4.39 -18.81
C TYR A 8 -8.89 4.78 -18.27
N LEU A 9 -8.03 3.80 -18.08
CA LEU A 9 -6.60 4.02 -17.82
C LEU A 9 -5.75 2.99 -18.56
N LYS A 10 -4.53 3.40 -18.92
CA LYS A 10 -3.51 2.52 -19.49
C LYS A 10 -2.16 2.81 -18.86
N THR A 11 -1.40 1.74 -18.58
CA THR A 11 -0.04 1.86 -18.06
C THR A 11 0.89 0.75 -18.55
N ILE A 12 2.13 1.12 -18.84
CA ILE A 12 3.24 0.19 -19.05
C ILE A 12 3.86 -0.29 -17.72
N GLN A 13 3.52 0.35 -16.60
CA GLN A 13 3.96 -0.04 -15.26
C GLN A 13 3.04 -1.13 -14.66
N ALA A 14 2.56 -2.03 -15.50
CA ALA A 14 1.59 -3.07 -15.14
C ALA A 14 2.11 -3.99 -14.01
N ALA A 15 3.41 -4.29 -14.01
CA ALA A 15 4.05 -5.10 -12.96
C ALA A 15 4.00 -4.43 -11.59
N ALA A 16 4.09 -3.10 -11.52
CA ALA A 16 3.96 -2.37 -10.28
C ALA A 16 2.53 -2.48 -9.70
N LEU A 17 1.51 -2.30 -10.56
CA LEU A 17 0.12 -2.49 -10.14
C LEU A 17 -0.16 -3.93 -9.69
N LYS A 18 0.36 -4.95 -10.40
CA LYS A 18 0.26 -6.35 -9.95
C LYS A 18 0.81 -6.51 -8.52
N SER A 19 1.97 -5.93 -8.23
CA SER A 19 2.60 -6.02 -6.91
C SER A 19 1.76 -5.33 -5.82
N VAL A 20 1.08 -4.23 -6.14
CA VAL A 20 0.12 -3.58 -5.23
C VAL A 20 -0.99 -4.54 -4.85
N PHE A 21 -1.65 -5.17 -5.83
CA PHE A 21 -2.74 -6.12 -5.56
C PHE A 21 -2.24 -7.38 -4.84
N GLU A 22 -1.00 -7.79 -5.07
CA GLU A 22 -0.36 -8.88 -4.34
C GLU A 22 -0.22 -8.58 -2.84
N VAL A 23 0.11 -7.35 -2.49
CA VAL A 23 0.20 -6.90 -1.09
C VAL A 23 -1.19 -6.74 -0.48
N LEU A 24 -2.08 -6.04 -1.19
CA LEU A 24 -3.40 -5.67 -0.67
C LEU A 24 -4.29 -6.88 -0.40
N LYS A 25 -4.21 -7.96 -1.22
CA LYS A 25 -5.04 -9.17 -1.04
C LYS A 25 -4.85 -9.89 0.31
N ASP A 26 -3.73 -9.66 0.99
CA ASP A 26 -3.44 -10.28 2.29
C ASP A 26 -3.87 -9.38 3.47
N ILE A 27 -4.30 -8.15 3.19
CA ILE A 27 -4.68 -7.14 4.19
C ILE A 27 -6.17 -6.80 4.08
N ILE A 28 -6.67 -6.71 2.85
CA ILE A 28 -8.03 -6.28 2.51
C ILE A 28 -8.70 -7.35 1.65
N ASN A 29 -9.97 -7.66 1.92
CA ASN A 29 -10.75 -8.58 1.09
C ASN A 29 -11.47 -7.82 -0.04
N ASP A 30 -12.54 -7.13 0.30
CA ASP A 30 -13.36 -6.38 -0.63
C ASP A 30 -13.22 -4.89 -0.32
N VAL A 31 -13.10 -4.04 -1.35
CA VAL A 31 -12.91 -2.60 -1.17
C VAL A 31 -13.40 -1.84 -2.39
N ASN A 32 -13.88 -0.62 -2.18
CA ASN A 32 -14.12 0.34 -3.24
C ASN A 32 -12.79 0.98 -3.68
N VAL A 33 -12.47 0.81 -4.97
CA VAL A 33 -11.41 1.56 -5.64
C VAL A 33 -12.06 2.76 -6.30
N TYR A 34 -11.63 3.94 -5.91
CA TYR A 34 -12.17 5.20 -6.42
C TYR A 34 -11.33 5.69 -7.58
N PHE A 35 -11.97 5.94 -8.70
CA PHE A 35 -11.39 6.60 -9.87
C PHE A 35 -11.95 8.01 -9.94
N THR A 36 -11.07 8.99 -9.99
CA THR A 36 -11.42 10.42 -10.01
C THR A 36 -10.66 11.12 -11.14
N PRO A 37 -11.01 12.35 -11.52
CA PRO A 37 -10.20 13.12 -12.47
C PRO A 37 -8.74 13.34 -12.05
N LYS A 38 -8.44 13.18 -10.75
CA LYS A 38 -7.08 13.33 -10.19
C LYS A 38 -6.29 12.03 -10.15
N GLY A 39 -6.94 10.88 -10.39
CA GLY A 39 -6.29 9.57 -10.35
C GLY A 39 -7.09 8.53 -9.57
N VAL A 40 -6.39 7.50 -9.11
CA VAL A 40 -6.96 6.34 -8.43
C VAL A 40 -6.62 6.38 -6.96
N HIS A 41 -7.59 6.11 -6.07
CA HIS A 41 -7.31 5.97 -4.66
C HIS A 41 -8.10 4.85 -3.99
N ILE A 42 -7.53 4.34 -2.90
CA ILE A 42 -8.17 3.45 -1.93
C ILE A 42 -7.95 4.05 -0.56
N LEU A 43 -9.01 4.12 0.23
CA LEU A 43 -8.93 4.47 1.64
C LEU A 43 -9.88 3.56 2.40
N THR A 44 -9.33 2.62 3.17
CA THR A 44 -10.14 1.63 3.89
C THR A 44 -9.43 1.14 5.14
N LEU A 45 -10.20 0.61 6.09
CA LEU A 45 -9.68 -0.08 7.26
C LEU A 45 -9.52 -1.58 6.95
N ASP A 46 -8.53 -2.22 7.57
CA ASP A 46 -8.47 -3.67 7.57
C ASP A 46 -9.66 -4.27 8.36
N THR A 47 -9.90 -5.57 8.19
CA THR A 47 -11.04 -6.26 8.81
C THR A 47 -11.05 -6.15 10.34
N ALA A 48 -9.89 -6.00 10.98
CA ALA A 48 -9.76 -5.85 12.43
C ALA A 48 -9.83 -4.39 12.90
N ARG A 49 -9.92 -3.42 11.98
CA ARG A 49 -9.90 -1.97 12.24
C ARG A 49 -8.66 -1.46 12.99
N VAL A 50 -7.55 -2.15 12.82
CA VAL A 50 -6.25 -1.81 13.45
C VAL A 50 -5.37 -1.01 12.48
N THR A 51 -5.59 -1.20 11.18
CA THR A 51 -4.79 -0.58 10.12
C THR A 51 -5.67 0.18 9.15
N LEU A 52 -5.33 1.44 8.87
CA LEU A 52 -5.87 2.18 7.74
C LEU A 52 -4.92 2.01 6.56
N VAL A 53 -5.47 1.63 5.42
CA VAL A 53 -4.76 1.49 4.16
C VAL A 53 -5.14 2.63 3.24
N HIS A 54 -4.15 3.37 2.77
CA HIS A 54 -4.32 4.50 1.86
C HIS A 54 -3.38 4.33 0.67
N MET A 55 -3.95 4.18 -0.50
CA MET A 55 -3.24 4.17 -1.79
C MET A 55 -3.65 5.37 -2.62
N THR A 56 -2.70 6.03 -3.24
CA THR A 56 -2.95 7.10 -4.21
C THR A 56 -2.07 6.92 -5.44
N LEU A 57 -2.70 7.00 -6.63
CA LEU A 57 -2.01 6.97 -7.92
C LEU A 57 -2.46 8.20 -8.72
N GLY A 58 -1.52 9.03 -9.17
CA GLY A 58 -1.82 10.27 -9.91
C GLY A 58 -2.25 9.99 -11.34
N ALA A 59 -3.27 10.67 -11.82
CA ALA A 59 -3.76 10.56 -13.19
C ALA A 59 -2.65 10.86 -14.21
N GLU A 60 -1.81 11.83 -13.91
CA GLU A 60 -0.68 12.28 -14.74
C GLU A 60 0.44 11.26 -14.89
N ASN A 61 0.42 10.20 -14.09
CA ASN A 61 1.45 9.16 -14.06
C ASN A 61 1.09 7.92 -14.91
N PHE A 62 -0.09 7.93 -15.52
CA PHE A 62 -0.52 6.90 -16.47
C PHE A 62 -0.22 7.34 -17.90
N GLU A 63 0.01 6.39 -18.80
CA GLU A 63 0.18 6.70 -20.23
C GLU A 63 -1.10 7.26 -20.85
N GLU A 64 -2.25 6.77 -20.39
CA GLU A 64 -3.57 7.28 -20.74
C GLU A 64 -4.46 7.23 -19.49
N TYR A 65 -5.19 8.31 -19.23
CA TYR A 65 -6.13 8.37 -18.12
C TYR A 65 -7.31 9.25 -18.47
N GLU A 66 -8.51 8.68 -18.47
CA GLU A 66 -9.76 9.39 -18.75
C GLU A 66 -10.78 9.02 -17.66
N CYS A 67 -11.15 10.00 -16.85
CA CYS A 67 -12.20 9.88 -15.85
C CYS A 67 -12.81 11.25 -15.61
N THR A 68 -14.05 11.43 -16.03
CA THR A 68 -14.72 12.74 -15.96
C THR A 68 -15.43 12.98 -14.64
N THR A 69 -15.90 11.92 -14.01
CA THR A 69 -16.63 11.94 -12.75
C THR A 69 -16.11 10.85 -11.83
N GLU A 70 -16.20 11.07 -10.53
CA GLU A 70 -15.80 10.05 -9.56
C GLU A 70 -16.65 8.79 -9.67
N ILE A 71 -15.98 7.64 -9.65
CA ILE A 71 -16.59 6.33 -9.72
C ILE A 71 -15.97 5.44 -8.64
N ALA A 72 -16.83 4.78 -7.86
CA ALA A 72 -16.43 3.70 -6.97
C ALA A 72 -16.61 2.35 -7.69
N ALA A 73 -15.54 1.57 -7.76
CA ALA A 73 -15.56 0.22 -8.29
C ALA A 73 -15.26 -0.76 -7.15
N GLY A 74 -16.25 -1.53 -6.73
CA GLY A 74 -16.09 -2.56 -5.70
C GLY A 74 -15.32 -3.76 -6.25
N LEU A 75 -14.17 -4.08 -5.63
CA LEU A 75 -13.26 -5.14 -6.06
C LEU A 75 -12.92 -6.07 -4.90
N ASN A 76 -12.85 -7.38 -5.20
CA ASN A 76 -12.18 -8.33 -4.32
C ASN A 76 -10.69 -8.39 -4.68
N MET A 77 -9.82 -8.05 -3.73
CA MET A 77 -8.37 -7.92 -3.95
C MET A 77 -7.72 -9.24 -4.39
N ALA A 78 -8.13 -10.36 -3.80
CA ALA A 78 -7.59 -11.67 -4.17
C ALA A 78 -7.99 -12.08 -5.59
N ASN A 79 -9.21 -11.77 -6.01
CA ASN A 79 -9.68 -12.04 -7.37
C ASN A 79 -8.97 -11.14 -8.39
N MET A 80 -8.83 -9.85 -8.08
CA MET A 80 -8.08 -8.93 -8.93
C MET A 80 -6.63 -9.41 -9.13
N TYR A 81 -5.95 -9.78 -8.03
CA TYR A 81 -4.59 -10.34 -8.14
C TYR A 81 -4.54 -11.60 -9.01
N LYS A 82 -5.53 -12.52 -8.91
CA LYS A 82 -5.57 -13.73 -9.76
C LYS A 82 -5.60 -13.41 -11.25
N LEU A 83 -6.26 -12.34 -11.66
CA LEU A 83 -6.31 -11.88 -13.06
C LEU A 83 -4.97 -11.26 -13.49
N LEU A 84 -4.34 -10.50 -12.60
CA LEU A 84 -3.10 -9.78 -12.88
C LEU A 84 -1.82 -10.60 -12.67
N LYS A 85 -1.89 -11.77 -12.02
CA LYS A 85 -0.69 -12.55 -11.64
C LYS A 85 0.22 -12.95 -12.82
N SER A 86 -0.33 -13.07 -14.03
CA SER A 86 0.41 -13.41 -15.25
C SER A 86 1.17 -12.25 -15.86
N ILE A 87 0.95 -11.02 -15.40
CA ILE A 87 1.63 -9.82 -15.90
C ILE A 87 3.14 -9.95 -15.69
N SER A 88 3.88 -9.69 -16.76
CA SER A 88 5.34 -9.58 -16.81
C SER A 88 5.79 -8.12 -16.91
N SER A 89 7.09 -7.88 -16.80
CA SER A 89 7.66 -6.52 -16.88
C SER A 89 7.55 -5.87 -18.26
N THR A 90 7.17 -6.63 -19.30
CA THR A 90 7.02 -6.15 -20.67
C THR A 90 5.57 -5.99 -21.10
N ASP A 91 4.63 -6.20 -20.19
CA ASP A 91 3.21 -6.10 -20.46
C ASP A 91 2.69 -4.70 -20.12
N ALA A 92 1.74 -4.23 -20.91
CA ALA A 92 0.91 -3.08 -20.60
C ALA A 92 -0.44 -3.55 -20.05
N LEU A 93 -1.03 -2.76 -19.15
CA LEU A 93 -2.33 -3.01 -18.54
C LEU A 93 -3.27 -1.86 -18.89
N SER A 94 -4.46 -2.19 -19.38
CA SER A 94 -5.55 -1.26 -19.51
C SER A 94 -6.72 -1.69 -18.63
N LEU A 95 -7.31 -0.72 -17.93
CA LEU A 95 -8.55 -0.90 -17.16
C LEU A 95 -9.61 0.03 -17.74
N ARG A 96 -10.81 -0.48 -17.94
CA ARG A 96 -11.94 0.27 -18.49
C ARG A 96 -13.21 -0.05 -17.71
N VAL A 97 -13.85 0.96 -17.15
CA VAL A 97 -15.17 0.82 -16.52
C VAL A 97 -16.20 1.36 -17.52
N VAL A 98 -17.04 0.44 -18.01
CA VAL A 98 -18.11 0.76 -18.96
C VAL A 98 -19.37 1.22 -18.22
N ASN A 99 -19.67 0.53 -17.12
CA ASN A 99 -20.78 0.83 -16.24
C ASN A 99 -20.49 0.34 -14.81
N ARG A 100 -21.44 0.45 -13.91
CA ARG A 100 -21.26 0.04 -12.49
C ARG A 100 -21.17 -1.48 -12.28
N ASP A 101 -21.44 -2.29 -13.31
CA ASP A 101 -21.50 -3.74 -13.16
C ASP A 101 -20.20 -4.44 -13.50
N TYR A 102 -19.41 -3.85 -14.42
CA TYR A 102 -18.24 -4.53 -14.99
C TYR A 102 -17.05 -3.59 -15.21
N MET A 103 -15.87 -4.17 -14.98
CA MET A 103 -14.58 -3.64 -15.39
C MET A 103 -13.96 -4.56 -16.45
N GLU A 104 -13.55 -4.00 -17.58
CA GLU A 104 -12.77 -4.67 -18.59
C GLU A 104 -11.28 -4.48 -18.27
N ILE A 105 -10.52 -5.56 -18.33
CA ILE A 105 -9.09 -5.61 -18.03
C ILE A 105 -8.39 -6.18 -19.25
N SER A 106 -7.48 -5.45 -19.86
CA SER A 106 -6.69 -5.91 -21.00
C SER A 106 -5.21 -5.92 -20.64
N ILE A 107 -4.55 -7.05 -20.88
CA ILE A 107 -3.12 -7.25 -20.67
C ILE A 107 -2.49 -7.47 -22.06
N GLU A 108 -1.68 -6.52 -22.50
CA GLU A 108 -1.05 -6.53 -23.82
C GLU A 108 0.46 -6.80 -23.69
N ASN A 109 0.96 -7.78 -24.43
CA ASN A 109 2.40 -8.00 -24.58
C ASN A 109 2.84 -7.58 -25.98
N LEU A 110 3.52 -6.46 -26.07
CA LEU A 110 3.96 -5.89 -27.35
C LEU A 110 5.05 -6.76 -28.04
N VAL A 111 5.86 -7.45 -27.27
CA VAL A 111 6.94 -8.32 -27.79
C VAL A 111 6.36 -9.60 -28.38
N LYS A 112 5.43 -10.23 -27.69
CA LYS A 112 4.77 -11.49 -28.11
C LYS A 112 3.59 -11.22 -29.04
N LYS A 113 3.16 -9.95 -29.22
CA LYS A 113 1.97 -9.55 -29.98
C LYS A 113 0.73 -10.32 -29.53
N SER A 114 0.53 -10.44 -28.22
CA SER A 114 -0.60 -11.12 -27.60
C SER A 114 -1.37 -10.19 -26.70
N SER A 115 -2.69 -10.36 -26.65
CA SER A 115 -3.59 -9.70 -25.73
C SER A 115 -4.39 -10.75 -24.95
N THR A 116 -4.67 -10.44 -23.69
CA THR A 116 -5.56 -11.24 -22.84
C THR A 116 -6.56 -10.31 -22.19
N ASP A 117 -7.83 -10.56 -22.44
CA ASP A 117 -8.93 -9.72 -21.99
C ASP A 117 -9.78 -10.43 -20.97
N PHE A 118 -10.12 -9.71 -19.91
CA PHE A 118 -11.03 -10.18 -18.86
C PHE A 118 -12.18 -9.19 -18.69
N LYS A 119 -13.34 -9.72 -18.32
CA LYS A 119 -14.49 -8.95 -17.89
C LYS A 119 -14.80 -9.29 -16.43
N LEU A 120 -14.43 -8.41 -15.52
CA LEU A 120 -14.61 -8.59 -14.09
C LEU A 120 -15.94 -7.98 -13.65
N LYS A 121 -16.76 -8.75 -12.92
CA LYS A 121 -17.93 -8.22 -12.24
C LYS A 121 -17.50 -7.37 -11.05
N LEU A 122 -18.03 -6.15 -10.97
CA LEU A 122 -17.85 -5.27 -9.82
C LEU A 122 -18.78 -5.70 -8.68
N LEU A 123 -18.36 -5.42 -7.47
CA LEU A 123 -19.13 -5.63 -6.25
C LEU A 123 -19.89 -4.33 -5.89
N ASP A 124 -21.08 -4.48 -5.36
CA ASP A 124 -21.80 -3.38 -4.73
C ASP A 124 -21.44 -3.36 -3.25
N ILE A 125 -20.50 -2.48 -2.90
CA ILE A 125 -19.95 -2.38 -1.53
C ILE A 125 -20.44 -1.07 -0.93
N ASN A 126 -21.27 -1.21 0.11
CA ASN A 126 -21.73 -0.07 0.89
C ASN A 126 -20.75 0.15 2.04
N GLU A 127 -19.84 1.11 1.89
CA GLU A 127 -18.85 1.50 2.88
C GLU A 127 -19.15 2.90 3.41
N ASP A 128 -18.86 3.11 4.70
CA ASP A 128 -18.85 4.45 5.28
C ASP A 128 -17.71 5.27 4.65
N VAL A 129 -17.97 6.53 4.36
CA VAL A 129 -16.94 7.44 3.85
C VAL A 129 -15.93 7.68 4.97
N LEU A 130 -14.71 7.20 4.74
CA LEU A 130 -13.59 7.47 5.64
C LEU A 130 -12.90 8.77 5.24
N GLU A 131 -12.55 9.56 6.23
CA GLU A 131 -11.70 10.73 6.04
C GLU A 131 -10.30 10.42 6.59
N LEU A 132 -9.28 10.90 5.88
CA LEU A 132 -7.92 10.85 6.40
C LEU A 132 -7.82 11.74 7.63
N PRO A 133 -7.33 11.21 8.76
CA PRO A 133 -7.08 12.04 9.92
C PRO A 133 -6.00 13.09 9.60
N ASP A 134 -6.17 14.31 10.11
CA ASP A 134 -5.14 15.34 10.03
C ASP A 134 -4.02 15.01 11.00
N ILE A 135 -2.99 14.32 10.50
CA ILE A 135 -1.86 13.82 11.32
C ILE A 135 -0.59 14.53 10.87
N HIS A 136 0.05 15.23 11.80
CA HIS A 136 1.34 15.85 11.58
C HIS A 136 2.49 14.87 11.84
N MET A 137 2.99 14.26 10.77
CA MET A 137 4.16 13.38 10.82
C MET A 137 5.44 14.18 10.62
N ASN A 138 6.06 14.59 11.72
CA ASN A 138 7.24 15.46 11.72
C ASN A 138 8.58 14.70 11.81
N VAL A 139 8.56 13.40 12.05
CA VAL A 139 9.75 12.53 12.03
C VAL A 139 9.59 11.51 10.91
N VAL A 140 10.45 11.62 9.88
CA VAL A 140 10.48 10.72 8.74
C VAL A 140 11.82 10.01 8.70
N THR A 141 11.80 8.67 8.77
CA THR A 141 13.00 7.85 8.68
C THR A 141 12.91 6.99 7.41
N THR A 142 13.84 7.18 6.48
CA THR A 142 13.92 6.40 5.25
C THR A 142 15.02 5.36 5.36
N MET A 143 14.68 4.09 5.11
CA MET A 143 15.66 3.00 5.12
C MET A 143 15.41 2.01 3.99
N PRO A 144 16.41 1.15 3.63
CA PRO A 144 16.20 0.08 2.65
C PRO A 144 15.07 -0.84 3.08
N SER A 145 14.09 -1.05 2.19
CA SER A 145 12.90 -1.86 2.49
C SER A 145 13.25 -3.33 2.81
N VAL A 146 14.30 -3.86 2.14
CA VAL A 146 14.80 -5.23 2.37
C VAL A 146 15.37 -5.39 3.78
N ASP A 147 16.08 -4.38 4.29
CA ASP A 147 16.65 -4.42 5.64
C ASP A 147 15.55 -4.37 6.69
N PHE A 148 14.57 -3.48 6.51
CA PHE A 148 13.41 -3.42 7.41
C PHE A 148 12.62 -4.73 7.40
N GLN A 149 12.36 -5.29 6.22
CA GLN A 149 11.69 -6.59 6.10
C GLN A 149 12.44 -7.71 6.81
N ARG A 150 13.78 -7.79 6.64
CA ARG A 150 14.61 -8.78 7.29
C ARG A 150 14.52 -8.68 8.81
N ILE A 151 14.67 -7.45 9.36
CA ILE A 151 14.60 -7.22 10.81
C ILE A 151 13.23 -7.59 11.36
N ALA A 152 12.14 -7.15 10.71
CA ALA A 152 10.78 -7.45 11.14
C ALA A 152 10.47 -8.95 11.10
N ARG A 153 10.91 -9.65 10.05
CA ARG A 153 10.74 -11.08 9.92
C ARG A 153 11.53 -11.86 10.98
N ASP A 154 12.79 -11.45 11.23
CA ASP A 154 13.63 -12.09 12.22
C ASP A 154 13.02 -11.95 13.63
N MET A 155 12.58 -10.75 14.02
CA MET A 155 11.88 -10.50 15.28
C MET A 155 10.57 -11.28 15.40
N GLY A 156 9.84 -11.43 14.30
CA GLY A 156 8.58 -12.19 14.25
C GLY A 156 8.72 -13.70 14.56
N ASN A 157 9.96 -14.24 14.61
CA ASN A 157 10.18 -15.65 14.97
C ASN A 157 10.03 -15.91 16.48
N TRP A 158 10.20 -14.87 17.34
CA TRP A 158 10.17 -15.02 18.79
C TRP A 158 9.37 -13.96 19.55
N ALA A 159 8.86 -12.95 18.85
CA ALA A 159 8.04 -11.91 19.47
C ALA A 159 6.79 -11.61 18.66
N SER A 160 5.74 -11.12 19.31
CA SER A 160 4.51 -10.65 18.67
C SER A 160 4.49 -9.15 18.43
N GLU A 161 5.43 -8.42 19.06
CA GLU A 161 5.46 -6.96 19.10
C GLU A 161 6.86 -6.43 18.83
N MET A 162 6.92 -5.24 18.24
CA MET A 162 8.15 -4.49 17.97
C MET A 162 8.01 -3.07 18.51
N SER A 163 8.98 -2.64 19.30
CA SER A 163 9.16 -1.23 19.62
C SER A 163 9.96 -0.55 18.50
N ILE A 164 9.45 0.57 17.99
CA ILE A 164 10.08 1.39 16.95
C ILE A 164 10.30 2.77 17.54
N VAL A 165 11.56 3.10 17.84
CA VAL A 165 11.95 4.35 18.52
C VAL A 165 12.96 5.10 17.67
N ARG A 166 12.70 6.40 17.43
CA ARG A 166 13.71 7.36 16.96
C ARG A 166 14.21 8.16 18.18
N ASP A 167 15.49 8.20 18.37
CA ASP A 167 16.12 8.92 19.50
C ASP A 167 17.45 9.54 19.05
N GLY A 168 17.48 10.85 18.93
CA GLY A 168 18.60 11.54 18.34
C GLY A 168 18.91 11.03 16.93
N PRO A 169 20.16 10.62 16.64
CA PRO A 169 20.53 10.08 15.33
C PRO A 169 20.14 8.61 15.14
N HIS A 170 19.52 7.94 16.12
CA HIS A 170 19.34 6.51 16.09
C HIS A 170 17.89 6.10 15.83
N LEU A 171 17.70 5.12 14.94
CA LEU A 171 16.50 4.27 14.89
C LEU A 171 16.78 3.01 15.68
N ILE A 172 15.98 2.75 16.70
CA ILE A 172 16.07 1.57 17.58
C ILE A 172 14.84 0.73 17.34
N LEU A 173 15.07 -0.48 16.82
CA LEU A 173 14.05 -1.50 16.63
C LEU A 173 14.30 -2.60 17.65
N SER A 174 13.35 -2.87 18.53
CA SER A 174 13.53 -3.88 19.57
C SER A 174 12.27 -4.69 19.81
N CYS A 175 12.44 -5.91 20.30
CA CYS A 175 11.37 -6.78 20.72
C CYS A 175 11.79 -7.59 21.95
N GLN A 176 10.81 -8.01 22.75
CA GLN A 176 10.97 -8.95 23.83
C GLN A 176 10.22 -10.23 23.50
N GLY A 177 10.91 -11.34 23.51
CA GLY A 177 10.35 -12.64 23.17
C GLY A 177 10.58 -13.68 24.25
N ASP A 178 9.87 -14.78 24.18
CA ASP A 178 9.97 -15.88 25.16
C ASP A 178 11.35 -16.56 25.15
N ILE A 179 12.05 -16.52 24.02
CA ILE A 179 13.34 -17.20 23.84
C ILE A 179 14.49 -16.19 23.85
N ALA A 180 14.30 -15.01 23.28
CA ALA A 180 15.35 -14.01 23.11
C ALA A 180 14.76 -12.61 22.98
N ASP A 181 15.49 -11.63 23.51
CA ASP A 181 15.29 -10.22 23.21
C ASP A 181 16.20 -9.81 22.07
N GLN A 182 15.68 -9.00 21.15
CA GLN A 182 16.47 -8.47 20.06
C GLN A 182 16.43 -6.95 20.05
N THR A 183 17.57 -6.32 19.84
CA THR A 183 17.68 -4.87 19.58
C THR A 183 18.58 -4.63 18.38
N THR A 184 18.04 -3.92 17.40
CA THR A 184 18.79 -3.43 16.23
C THR A 184 18.82 -1.92 16.29
N LYS A 185 20.04 -1.34 16.29
CA LYS A 185 20.29 0.10 16.32
C LYS A 185 20.93 0.53 15.00
N ILE A 186 20.31 1.51 14.35
CA ILE A 186 20.75 2.06 13.06
C ILE A 186 20.98 3.55 13.25
N GLU A 187 22.14 4.05 12.80
CA GLU A 187 22.50 5.45 12.90
C GLU A 187 22.14 6.19 11.60
N PHE A 188 21.58 7.39 11.76
CA PHE A 188 21.22 8.30 10.67
C PHE A 188 21.93 9.63 10.85
N PRO A 189 22.22 10.36 9.74
CA PRO A 189 22.90 11.67 9.82
C PRO A 189 22.08 12.72 10.58
N GLU A 190 20.77 12.61 10.55
CA GLU A 190 19.84 13.58 11.14
C GLU A 190 19.46 13.17 12.56
N SER A 191 19.54 14.13 13.48
CA SER A 191 19.08 13.98 14.85
C SER A 191 17.68 14.54 15.00
N VAL A 192 16.81 13.77 15.63
CA VAL A 192 15.40 14.14 15.88
C VAL A 192 15.04 13.99 17.35
N SER A 193 13.96 14.63 17.78
CA SER A 193 13.40 14.43 19.13
C SER A 193 12.98 12.96 19.29
N ARG A 194 13.11 12.45 20.52
CA ARG A 194 12.71 11.09 20.82
C ARG A 194 11.20 10.90 20.55
N THR A 195 10.88 9.89 19.78
CA THR A 195 9.52 9.41 19.57
C THR A 195 9.53 7.91 19.36
N GLY A 196 8.48 7.23 19.77
CA GLY A 196 8.35 5.79 19.52
C GLY A 196 7.24 5.16 20.32
N SER A 197 6.83 4.01 19.85
CA SER A 197 5.76 3.20 20.43
C SER A 197 5.96 1.73 20.09
N VAL A 198 5.08 0.89 20.64
CA VAL A 198 5.08 -0.55 20.38
C VAL A 198 3.99 -0.89 19.37
N PHE A 199 4.31 -1.76 18.42
CA PHE A 199 3.44 -2.12 17.31
C PHE A 199 3.39 -3.65 17.12
N SER A 200 2.29 -4.13 16.54
CA SER A 200 2.13 -5.55 16.23
C SER A 200 3.02 -6.00 15.07
N LEU A 201 3.92 -6.96 15.32
CA LEU A 201 4.77 -7.57 14.29
C LEU A 201 3.98 -8.31 13.21
N LYS A 202 2.79 -8.83 13.55
CA LYS A 202 1.89 -9.45 12.57
C LYS A 202 1.58 -8.48 11.43
N TYR A 203 1.18 -7.24 11.75
CA TYR A 203 0.85 -6.21 10.75
C TYR A 203 2.09 -5.69 10.04
N ILE A 204 3.16 -5.41 10.78
CA ILE A 204 4.44 -4.98 10.18
C ILE A 204 4.90 -5.99 9.13
N ASN A 205 4.88 -7.30 9.44
CA ASN A 205 5.26 -8.35 8.48
C ASN A 205 4.33 -8.42 7.25
N LEU A 206 3.04 -8.07 7.39
CA LEU A 206 2.16 -7.93 6.23
C LEU A 206 2.58 -6.75 5.34
N PHE A 207 2.89 -5.59 5.94
CA PHE A 207 3.29 -4.39 5.19
C PHE A 207 4.63 -4.56 4.49
N THR A 208 5.57 -5.30 5.10
CA THR A 208 6.88 -5.55 4.48
C THR A 208 6.82 -6.40 3.20
N LYS A 209 5.67 -7.01 2.86
CA LYS A 209 5.46 -7.61 1.53
C LYS A 209 5.56 -6.57 0.41
N ALA A 210 5.33 -5.30 0.72
CA ALA A 210 5.52 -4.18 -0.19
C ALA A 210 6.98 -3.93 -0.58
N THR A 211 7.94 -4.59 0.05
CA THR A 211 9.39 -4.55 -0.30
C THR A 211 9.65 -4.88 -1.77
N ASN A 212 8.81 -5.72 -2.38
CA ASN A 212 8.94 -6.05 -3.81
C ASN A 212 8.56 -4.89 -4.76
N MET A 213 7.93 -3.83 -4.25
CA MET A 213 7.49 -2.69 -5.05
C MET A 213 8.55 -1.58 -5.13
N CYS A 214 9.34 -1.41 -4.06
CA CYS A 214 10.34 -0.34 -4.01
C CYS A 214 11.52 -0.66 -3.09
N SER A 215 12.64 0.02 -3.32
CA SER A 215 13.90 -0.21 -2.62
C SER A 215 13.94 0.38 -1.20
N SER A 216 13.04 1.29 -0.86
CA SER A 216 13.03 1.97 0.44
C SER A 216 11.63 2.01 1.06
N VAL A 217 11.57 2.03 2.38
CA VAL A 217 10.38 2.32 3.17
C VAL A 217 10.60 3.60 3.97
N GLN A 218 9.57 4.40 4.09
CA GLN A 218 9.54 5.55 4.99
C GLN A 218 8.70 5.21 6.22
N LEU A 219 9.32 5.32 7.40
CA LEU A 219 8.66 5.25 8.69
C LEU A 219 8.37 6.68 9.14
N MET A 220 7.10 7.03 9.30
CA MET A 220 6.70 8.39 9.64
C MET A 220 6.02 8.36 11.00
N GLN A 221 6.50 9.20 11.93
CA GLN A 221 6.04 9.26 13.32
C GLN A 221 5.77 10.71 13.73
N ASP A 222 4.91 10.87 14.73
CA ASP A 222 4.70 12.16 15.41
C ASP A 222 5.58 12.21 16.67
N SER A 223 6.42 13.24 16.81
CA SER A 223 7.26 13.42 18.01
C SER A 223 6.53 14.13 19.16
N VAL A 224 5.32 14.60 18.93
CA VAL A 224 4.52 15.33 19.95
C VAL A 224 3.55 14.38 20.65
N ASN A 225 3.00 13.41 19.91
CA ASN A 225 1.99 12.49 20.42
C ASN A 225 2.35 11.04 20.06
N GLU A 226 2.92 10.32 21.01
CA GLU A 226 3.34 8.91 20.84
C GLU A 226 2.16 7.94 20.66
N ASN A 227 0.91 8.38 20.95
CA ASN A 227 -0.29 7.58 20.72
C ASN A 227 -0.82 7.65 19.29
N MET A 228 -0.16 8.44 18.42
CA MET A 228 -0.51 8.50 17.01
C MET A 228 -0.04 7.23 16.26
N PRO A 229 -0.76 6.83 15.21
CA PRO A 229 -0.33 5.71 14.40
C PRO A 229 1.02 6.01 13.73
N ILE A 230 1.85 4.98 13.57
CA ILE A 230 3.00 5.05 12.66
C ILE A 230 2.53 4.85 11.22
N ILE A 231 3.13 5.56 10.27
CA ILE A 231 2.84 5.38 8.85
C ILE A 231 4.04 4.69 8.17
N PHE A 232 3.76 3.59 7.49
CA PHE A 232 4.69 2.93 6.58
C PHE A 232 4.33 3.34 5.15
N ARG A 233 5.20 4.10 4.50
CA ARG A 233 4.98 4.57 3.14
C ARG A 233 5.91 3.86 2.18
N TYR A 234 5.33 3.29 1.12
CA TYR A 234 6.02 2.63 0.01
C TYR A 234 5.65 3.33 -1.30
N THR A 235 6.63 3.65 -2.12
CA THR A 235 6.41 4.21 -3.45
C THR A 235 6.00 3.10 -4.42
N ILE A 236 5.03 3.38 -5.29
CA ILE A 236 4.57 2.46 -6.33
C ILE A 236 5.16 2.95 -7.67
N ALA A 237 6.36 2.52 -7.99
CA ALA A 237 7.10 2.98 -9.17
C ALA A 237 7.01 4.51 -9.31
N ASN A 238 6.58 5.03 -10.48
CA ASN A 238 6.29 6.46 -10.67
C ASN A 238 4.79 6.78 -10.55
N LEU A 239 3.94 5.79 -10.23
CA LEU A 239 2.48 5.96 -10.22
C LEU A 239 1.98 6.72 -9.00
N GLY A 240 2.58 6.46 -7.82
CA GLY A 240 2.12 7.06 -6.57
C GLY A 240 2.67 6.37 -5.33
N ASP A 241 1.87 6.26 -4.28
CA ASP A 241 2.30 5.62 -3.03
C ASP A 241 1.19 4.80 -2.34
N LEU A 242 1.66 3.86 -1.51
CA LEU A 242 0.86 3.04 -0.62
C LEU A 242 1.29 3.30 0.82
N ARG A 243 0.35 3.65 1.67
CA ARG A 243 0.57 3.97 3.09
C ARG A 243 -0.26 3.05 3.96
N PHE A 244 0.39 2.53 5.00
CA PHE A 244 -0.25 1.77 6.06
C PHE A 244 -0.13 2.55 7.35
N TYR A 245 -1.25 2.87 7.96
CA TYR A 245 -1.33 3.54 9.26
C TYR A 245 -1.58 2.46 10.31
N LEU A 246 -0.63 2.23 11.19
CA LEU A 246 -0.73 1.22 12.24
C LEU A 246 -0.87 1.88 13.60
N ALA A 247 -1.97 1.61 14.28
CA ALA A 247 -2.17 2.10 15.63
C ALA A 247 -1.14 1.47 16.60
N PRO A 248 -0.58 2.26 17.54
CA PRO A 248 0.26 1.71 18.59
C PRO A 248 -0.56 0.79 19.49
N LYS A 249 0.12 -0.14 20.16
CA LYS A 249 -0.47 -0.87 21.26
C LYS A 249 -0.53 0.06 22.47
N LEU A 250 -1.69 0.13 23.06
CA LEU A 250 -1.91 0.83 24.34
C LEU A 250 -1.72 -0.19 25.45
N ASP A 251 -0.94 0.18 26.49
CA ASP A 251 -0.76 -0.60 27.71
C ASP A 251 -2.06 -0.72 28.52
#